data_ead9e77a448b8ab9cefdbc387509b5dc
#
_entry.id   ead9e77a448b8ab9cefdbc387509b5dc
#
_cell.length_a   1.000
_cell.length_b   1.000
_cell.length_c   1.000
_cell.angle_alpha   90.00
_cell.angle_beta   90.00
_cell.angle_gamma   90.00
#
_symmetry.space_group_name_H-M   'P 1'
#
loop_
_entity.id
_entity.type
_entity.pdbx_description
1 polymer ?
#
loop_
_entity_poly.entity_id
_entity_poly.type
_entity_poly.pdbx_seq_one_letter_code
_entity_poly.pdbx_strand_id
1 'polypeptide(L)'
;MSIWTHIQSIIIAKTTNSDTPLKDIKSIMKHAPKITGSEEDAFVFINHIPRTTSSCIDENGECHKYENDFCITIVGDLRDRCFEETAKEYSRFIRFINKYFYCVNHNFYIIDDFGKEVFRRDQTW
;
A
#
# COMPACT_ATOMS: atom_id res chain seq x y z
N MET A 1 -26.30 16.91 -5.15
CA MET A 1 -25.00 17.30 -4.54
C MET A 1 -24.13 16.06 -4.45
N SER A 2 -22.90 16.19 -4.89
CA SER A 2 -21.97 15.06 -4.82
C SER A 2 -21.44 14.86 -3.40
N ILE A 3 -21.26 13.61 -3.02
CA ILE A 3 -20.60 13.23 -1.77
C ILE A 3 -19.17 12.83 -2.10
N TRP A 4 -18.22 13.30 -1.33
CA TRP A 4 -16.80 13.00 -1.53
C TRP A 4 -16.25 12.28 -0.32
N THR A 5 -15.39 11.33 -0.58
CA THR A 5 -14.56 10.69 0.45
C THR A 5 -13.10 10.81 0.01
N HIS A 6 -12.25 11.19 0.93
CA HIS A 6 -10.83 11.44 0.69
C HIS A 6 -10.01 10.37 1.37
N ILE A 7 -8.98 9.89 0.69
CA ILE A 7 -8.08 8.87 1.23
C ILE A 7 -6.63 9.28 1.03
N GLN A 8 -5.84 9.05 2.06
CA GLN A 8 -4.39 9.15 2.03
C GLN A 8 -3.82 7.94 2.77
N SER A 9 -2.85 7.28 2.18
CA SER A 9 -2.23 6.12 2.83
C SER A 9 -0.78 5.97 2.42
N ILE A 10 0.05 5.56 3.36
CA ILE A 10 1.43 5.16 3.13
C ILE A 10 1.59 3.78 3.74
N ILE A 11 1.93 2.82 2.90
CA ILE A 11 2.11 1.43 3.29
C ILE A 11 3.57 1.04 3.05
N ILE A 12 4.22 0.52 4.07
CA ILE A 12 5.56 -0.05 3.92
C ILE A 12 5.41 -1.56 3.92
N ALA A 13 5.88 -2.19 2.86
CA ALA A 13 5.78 -3.62 2.69
C ALA A 13 7.13 -4.21 2.29
N LYS A 14 7.28 -5.51 2.54
CA LYS A 14 8.48 -6.27 2.19
C LYS A 14 8.12 -7.40 1.25
N THR A 15 9.03 -7.71 0.34
CA THR A 15 8.90 -8.91 -0.47
C THR A 15 9.28 -10.13 0.33
N THR A 16 8.72 -11.28 -0.04
CA THR A 16 9.09 -12.57 0.56
C THR A 16 10.43 -13.10 0.03
N ASN A 17 10.88 -12.58 -1.11
CA ASN A 17 12.15 -12.92 -1.72
C ASN A 17 13.04 -11.68 -1.77
N SER A 18 14.28 -11.83 -1.35
CA SER A 18 15.22 -10.73 -1.21
C SER A 18 15.58 -10.01 -2.52
N ASP A 19 15.39 -10.62 -3.65
CA ASP A 19 15.82 -10.10 -4.95
C ASP A 19 14.67 -9.79 -5.91
N THR A 20 13.49 -9.50 -5.39
CA THR A 20 12.34 -9.19 -6.24
C THR A 20 12.50 -7.79 -6.85
N PRO A 21 12.64 -7.66 -8.18
CA PRO A 21 12.76 -6.35 -8.81
C PRO A 21 11.46 -5.55 -8.72
N LEU A 22 11.58 -4.23 -8.74
CA LEU A 22 10.43 -3.33 -8.69
C LEU A 22 9.41 -3.62 -9.79
N LYS A 23 9.86 -3.99 -10.99
CA LYS A 23 8.97 -4.34 -12.11
C LYS A 23 8.05 -5.51 -11.78
N ASP A 24 8.54 -6.50 -11.01
CA ASP A 24 7.76 -7.67 -10.61
C ASP A 24 6.74 -7.30 -9.54
N ILE A 25 7.12 -6.41 -8.62
CA ILE A 25 6.22 -5.85 -7.61
C ILE A 25 5.08 -5.12 -8.33
N LYS A 26 5.41 -4.25 -9.28
CA LYS A 26 4.41 -3.51 -10.05
C LYS A 26 3.50 -4.44 -10.86
N SER A 27 4.04 -5.52 -11.38
CA SER A 27 3.28 -6.52 -12.13
C SER A 27 2.23 -7.20 -11.26
N ILE A 28 2.60 -7.57 -10.03
CA ILE A 28 1.66 -8.13 -9.04
C ILE A 28 0.61 -7.08 -8.67
N MET A 29 1.03 -5.86 -8.43
CA MET A 29 0.15 -4.76 -8.00
C MET A 29 -0.88 -4.35 -9.05
N LYS A 30 -0.66 -4.69 -10.33
CA LYS A 30 -1.69 -4.46 -11.36
C LYS A 30 -2.98 -5.22 -11.10
N HIS A 31 -2.92 -6.29 -10.32
CA HIS A 31 -4.09 -7.10 -9.98
C HIS A 31 -4.73 -6.68 -8.66
N ALA A 32 -4.19 -5.66 -7.99
CA ALA A 32 -4.75 -5.18 -6.74
C ALA A 32 -6.17 -4.63 -6.93
N PRO A 33 -7.07 -4.83 -5.95
CA PRO A 33 -8.39 -4.22 -6.00
C PRO A 33 -8.27 -2.71 -6.06
N LYS A 34 -9.16 -2.09 -6.81
CA LYS A 34 -9.18 -0.63 -6.94
C LYS A 34 -9.96 0.02 -5.81
N ILE A 35 -9.57 1.23 -5.46
CA ILE A 35 -10.31 2.10 -4.56
C ILE A 35 -10.97 3.15 -5.45
N THR A 36 -12.27 3.06 -5.60
CA THR A 36 -12.98 3.67 -6.72
C THR A 36 -13.69 4.97 -6.37
N GLY A 37 -13.79 5.84 -7.36
CA GLY A 37 -14.69 6.99 -7.38
C GLY A 37 -15.51 6.96 -8.68
N SER A 38 -16.55 7.77 -8.77
CA SER A 38 -17.40 7.80 -9.97
C SER A 38 -16.69 8.39 -11.20
N GLU A 39 -15.77 9.27 -10.99
CA GLU A 39 -15.01 9.92 -12.06
C GLU A 39 -13.59 9.39 -12.16
N GLU A 40 -12.98 9.12 -11.01
CA GLU A 40 -11.58 8.79 -10.93
C GLU A 40 -11.32 7.88 -9.74
N ASP A 41 -10.51 6.86 -9.94
CA ASP A 41 -10.08 5.99 -8.85
C ASP A 41 -8.95 6.65 -8.06
N ALA A 42 -8.70 6.16 -6.85
CA ALA A 42 -7.54 6.60 -6.08
C ALA A 42 -6.25 6.26 -6.84
N PHE A 43 -5.28 7.16 -6.77
CA PHE A 43 -3.96 6.95 -7.34
C PHE A 43 -3.13 6.07 -6.42
N VAL A 44 -2.43 5.10 -7.00
CA VAL A 44 -1.56 4.19 -6.28
C VAL A 44 -0.17 4.30 -6.86
N PHE A 45 0.79 4.71 -6.04
CA PHE A 45 2.18 4.87 -6.43
C PHE A 45 3.03 3.87 -5.67
N ILE A 46 3.96 3.22 -6.37
CA ILE A 46 4.84 2.21 -5.79
C ILE A 46 6.27 2.67 -5.97
N ASN A 47 6.99 2.80 -4.86
CA ASN A 47 8.37 3.21 -4.86
C ASN A 47 9.22 2.21 -4.08
N HIS A 48 10.29 1.78 -4.68
CA HIS A 48 11.28 0.96 -4.01
C HIS A 48 12.07 1.79 -3.00
N ILE A 49 12.46 1.17 -1.89
CA ILE A 49 13.27 1.83 -0.86
C ILE A 49 14.68 1.20 -0.86
N PRO A 50 15.60 1.69 -1.72
CA PRO A 50 16.91 1.02 -1.91
C PRO A 50 17.75 0.90 -0.65
N ARG A 51 17.66 1.89 0.25
CA ARG A 51 18.46 1.92 1.49
C ARG A 51 18.07 0.82 2.49
N THR A 52 16.93 0.18 2.30
CA THR A 52 16.49 -0.92 3.18
C THR A 52 16.99 -2.27 2.70
N THR A 53 17.59 -2.31 1.50
CA THR A 53 18.22 -3.51 0.98
C THR A 53 19.59 -3.64 1.62
N SER A 54 19.81 -4.75 2.30
CA SER A 54 21.13 -5.06 2.89
C SER A 54 21.64 -6.38 2.35
N SER A 55 22.95 -6.54 2.39
CA SER A 55 23.59 -7.78 2.03
C SER A 55 24.61 -8.17 3.10
N CYS A 56 24.82 -9.46 3.27
CA CYS A 56 25.88 -9.97 4.12
C CYS A 56 26.55 -11.15 3.44
N ILE A 57 27.76 -11.42 3.87
CA ILE A 57 28.53 -12.57 3.39
C ILE A 57 28.51 -13.61 4.51
N ASP A 58 28.10 -14.83 4.17
CA ASP A 58 28.04 -15.94 5.13
C ASP A 58 29.41 -16.56 5.36
N GLU A 59 29.46 -17.61 6.20
CA GLU A 59 30.71 -18.31 6.53
C GLU A 59 31.38 -18.94 5.32
N ASN A 60 30.65 -19.26 4.29
CA ASN A 60 31.12 -19.87 3.06
C ASN A 60 31.53 -18.85 2.00
N GLY A 61 31.45 -17.54 2.31
CA GLY A 61 31.76 -16.50 1.36
C GLY A 61 30.65 -16.17 0.41
N GLU A 62 29.43 -16.71 0.61
CA GLU A 62 28.28 -16.41 -0.20
C GLU A 62 27.61 -15.12 0.25
N CYS A 63 27.23 -14.29 -0.72
CA CYS A 63 26.53 -13.04 -0.45
C CYS A 63 25.02 -13.30 -0.40
N HIS A 64 24.40 -12.90 0.70
CA HIS A 64 22.96 -12.95 0.88
C HIS A 64 22.42 -11.54 0.92
N LYS A 65 21.37 -11.29 0.13
CA LYS A 65 20.63 -10.03 0.16
C LYS A 65 19.38 -10.22 0.98
N TYR A 66 19.13 -9.28 1.86
CA TYR A 66 17.92 -9.27 2.67
C TYR A 66 16.77 -8.61 1.91
N GLU A 67 15.57 -8.81 2.43
CA GLU A 67 14.33 -8.34 1.81
C GLU A 67 14.37 -6.86 1.46
N ASN A 68 13.84 -6.54 0.30
CA ASN A 68 13.68 -5.17 -0.14
C ASN A 68 12.35 -4.64 0.37
N ASP A 69 12.39 -3.49 1.02
CA ASP A 69 11.20 -2.75 1.38
C ASP A 69 10.74 -1.92 0.19
N PHE A 70 9.45 -1.74 0.07
CA PHE A 70 8.89 -0.82 -0.89
C PHE A 70 7.73 -0.06 -0.24
N CYS A 71 7.43 1.10 -0.81
CA CYS A 71 6.41 1.99 -0.30
C CYS A 71 5.26 2.07 -1.30
N ILE A 72 4.05 1.92 -0.81
CA ILE A 72 2.83 2.13 -1.58
C ILE A 72 2.16 3.37 -1.03
N THR A 73 1.97 4.38 -1.89
CA THR A 73 1.26 5.60 -1.54
C THR A 73 -0.07 5.62 -2.25
N ILE A 74 -1.15 5.84 -1.50
CA ILE A 74 -2.50 5.95 -2.05
C ILE A 74 -3.01 7.34 -1.74
N VAL A 75 -3.56 8.01 -2.75
CA VAL A 75 -4.20 9.31 -2.58
C VAL A 75 -5.38 9.43 -3.53
N GLY A 76 -6.49 9.93 -3.03
CA GLY A 76 -7.66 10.12 -3.88
C GLY A 76 -8.74 10.95 -3.23
N ASP A 77 -9.48 11.65 -4.10
CA ASP A 77 -10.73 12.33 -3.79
C ASP A 77 -11.81 11.60 -4.57
N LEU A 78 -12.62 10.83 -3.86
CA LEU A 78 -13.50 9.84 -4.47
C LEU A 78 -14.92 10.38 -4.49
N ARG A 79 -15.35 10.80 -5.66
CA ARG A 79 -16.68 11.36 -5.88
C ARG A 79 -17.74 10.28 -5.83
N ASP A 80 -18.87 10.61 -5.26
CA ASP A 80 -20.04 9.75 -5.12
C ASP A 80 -19.75 8.45 -4.38
N ARG A 81 -18.82 8.53 -3.42
CA ARG A 81 -18.49 7.42 -2.52
C ARG A 81 -18.71 7.84 -1.08
N CYS A 82 -19.34 6.97 -0.29
CA CYS A 82 -19.44 7.17 1.13
C CYS A 82 -18.23 6.60 1.87
N PHE A 83 -18.08 7.01 3.11
CA PHE A 83 -16.97 6.56 3.96
C PHE A 83 -16.87 5.04 4.02
N GLU A 84 -18.01 4.35 4.23
CA GLU A 84 -18.04 2.90 4.41
C GLU A 84 -17.59 2.15 3.15
N GLU A 85 -17.98 2.63 1.97
CA GLU A 85 -17.56 2.04 0.70
C GLU A 85 -16.04 2.13 0.54
N THR A 86 -15.48 3.30 0.79
CA THR A 86 -14.04 3.54 0.66
C THR A 86 -13.25 2.74 1.69
N ALA A 87 -13.71 2.71 2.94
CA ALA A 87 -13.07 1.92 3.99
C ALA A 87 -13.07 0.43 3.66
N LYS A 88 -14.15 -0.07 3.08
CA LYS A 88 -14.26 -1.47 2.66
C LYS A 88 -13.32 -1.78 1.50
N GLU A 89 -13.23 -0.91 0.51
CA GLU A 89 -12.32 -1.08 -0.63
C GLU A 89 -10.86 -1.00 -0.17
N TYR A 90 -10.55 -0.10 0.75
CA TYR A 90 -9.21 -0.02 1.35
C TYR A 90 -8.85 -1.32 2.09
N SER A 91 -9.78 -1.87 2.84
CA SER A 91 -9.56 -3.14 3.54
C SER A 91 -9.29 -4.29 2.57
N ARG A 92 -9.97 -4.32 1.43
CA ARG A 92 -9.70 -5.31 0.38
C ARG A 92 -8.30 -5.13 -0.21
N PHE A 93 -7.89 -3.89 -0.41
CA PHE A 93 -6.54 -3.58 -0.88
C PHE A 93 -5.48 -4.08 0.11
N ILE A 94 -5.66 -3.82 1.38
CA ILE A 94 -4.74 -4.29 2.42
C ILE A 94 -4.68 -5.81 2.49
N ARG A 95 -5.81 -6.50 2.35
CA ARG A 95 -5.81 -7.98 2.30
C ARG A 95 -5.02 -8.50 1.10
N PHE A 96 -5.12 -7.82 -0.04
CA PHE A 96 -4.32 -8.16 -1.22
C PHE A 96 -2.83 -8.01 -0.92
N ILE A 97 -2.42 -6.91 -0.31
CA ILE A 97 -1.03 -6.68 0.07
C ILE A 97 -0.54 -7.80 1.00
N ASN A 98 -1.32 -8.14 2.02
CA ASN A 98 -0.95 -9.19 2.98
C ASN A 98 -0.90 -10.60 2.36
N LYS A 99 -1.59 -10.81 1.25
CA LYS A 99 -1.56 -12.08 0.53
C LYS A 99 -0.24 -12.30 -0.21
N TYR A 100 0.31 -11.25 -0.78
CA TYR A 100 1.49 -11.35 -1.65
C TYR A 100 2.77 -10.82 -1.04
N PHE A 101 2.68 -10.00 0.00
CA PHE A 101 3.81 -9.33 0.62
C PHE A 101 3.66 -9.33 2.14
N TYR A 102 4.72 -8.90 2.83
CA TYR A 102 4.65 -8.58 4.25
C TYR A 102 4.36 -7.09 4.41
N CYS A 103 3.24 -6.75 4.98
CA CYS A 103 2.95 -5.37 5.35
C CYS A 103 3.63 -5.07 6.69
N VAL A 104 4.64 -4.22 6.67
CA VAL A 104 5.42 -3.85 7.87
C VAL A 104 4.63 -2.88 8.72
N ASN A 105 4.11 -1.82 8.09
CA ASN A 105 3.21 -0.88 8.73
C ASN A 105 2.38 -0.16 7.68
N HIS A 106 1.31 0.46 8.12
CA HIS A 106 0.56 1.38 7.26
C HIS A 106 0.02 2.53 8.09
N ASN A 107 0.08 3.71 7.50
CA ASN A 107 -0.51 4.92 8.01
C ASN A 107 -1.56 5.36 7.02
N PHE A 108 -2.80 5.56 7.46
CA PHE A 108 -3.85 5.96 6.55
C PHE A 108 -4.84 6.91 7.21
N TYR A 109 -5.49 7.69 6.35
CA TYR A 109 -6.53 8.62 6.74
C TYR A 109 -7.64 8.56 5.70
N ILE A 110 -8.86 8.33 6.16
CA ILE A 110 -10.06 8.35 5.33
C ILE A 110 -11.06 9.27 6.00
N ILE A 111 -11.57 10.25 5.26
CA ILE A 111 -12.55 11.21 5.75
C ILE A 111 -13.57 11.50 4.66
N ASP A 112 -14.83 11.63 5.03
CA ASP A 112 -15.86 12.09 4.12
C ASP A 112 -16.20 13.57 4.36
N ASP A 113 -17.04 14.12 3.49
CA ASP A 113 -17.45 15.53 3.59
C ASP A 113 -18.32 15.83 4.81
N PHE A 114 -18.84 14.80 5.47
CA PHE A 114 -19.65 14.93 6.68
C PHE A 114 -18.84 14.84 7.95
N GLY A 115 -17.52 14.71 7.83
CA GLY A 115 -16.59 14.63 8.96
C GLY A 115 -16.44 13.25 9.56
N LYS A 116 -17.03 12.22 8.97
CA LYS A 116 -16.78 10.84 9.40
C LYS A 116 -15.37 10.45 8.99
N GLU A 117 -14.57 10.02 9.94
CA GLU A 117 -13.16 9.78 9.69
C GLU A 117 -12.61 8.58 10.43
N VAL A 118 -11.57 8.01 9.88
CA VAL A 118 -10.69 7.06 10.55
C VAL A 118 -9.27 7.34 10.12
N PHE A 119 -8.35 7.22 11.06
CA PHE A 119 -6.93 7.26 10.73
C PHE A 119 -6.18 6.27 11.59
N ARG A 120 -5.06 5.80 11.07
CA ARG A 120 -4.11 4.97 11.79
C ARG A 120 -2.70 5.42 11.50
N ARG A 121 -1.87 5.39 12.54
CA ARG A 121 -0.46 5.71 12.47
C ARG A 121 0.34 4.60 13.13
N ASP A 122 1.50 4.29 12.54
CA ASP A 122 2.49 3.37 13.13
C ASP A 122 1.92 2.00 13.48
N GLN A 123 0.98 1.51 12.67
CA GLN A 123 0.39 0.20 12.86
C GLN A 123 1.24 -0.86 12.19
N THR A 124 1.61 -1.87 12.97
CA THR A 124 2.22 -3.10 12.45
C THR A 124 1.17 -4.19 12.35
N TRP A 125 1.30 -5.02 11.37
CA TRP A 125 0.41 -6.15 11.13
C TRP A 125 0.86 -7.37 11.92
#